data_d2304c32cf2bcb5fa67f32ab9603dece
#
_entry.id   d2304c32cf2bcb5fa67f32ab9603dece
#
_cell.length_a   1.000
_cell.length_b   1.000
_cell.length_c   1.000
_cell.angle_alpha   90.00
_cell.angle_beta   90.00
_cell.angle_gamma   90.00
#
_symmetry.space_group_name_H-M   'P 1'
#
loop_
_entity.id
_entity.type
_entity.pdbx_description
1 polymer ?
#
loop_
_entity_poly.entity_id
_entity_poly.type
_entity_poly.pdbx_seq_one_letter_code
_entity_poly.pdbx_strand_id
1 'polypeptide(L)'
;MSAGTKTAKVSVWRQPAQVWAVAFACVIAFMGIGLVDPILPAIAESLQATPVETEMLFTSYLVVTGLAMLVTSWISSRIGTKATLLTGLALIVVFALLCALSGSVDAVIGFRAGWGLGNALFISTALATIVGAASGGSAAAIILYEAALGLGIAIGPLLGGILGEISWRGPFFGVVALMAIAFIAVMVLLRGGEEKCTPVPLSAPFRGLRQPALAVLAIAALFYNVGFFVLLAFSPFPLGFGAMGIG
;
A
#
# COMPACT_ATOMS: atom_id res chain seq x y z
N MET A 1 22.03 -17.16 42.33
CA MET A 1 22.42 -17.56 40.97
C MET A 1 21.35 -17.00 40.02
N SER A 2 21.63 -15.85 39.40
CA SER A 2 20.75 -15.21 38.44
C SER A 2 21.05 -15.80 37.06
N ALA A 3 20.13 -16.61 36.53
CA ALA A 3 20.22 -17.10 35.18
C ALA A 3 19.92 -15.93 34.21
N GLY A 4 20.97 -15.33 33.68
CA GLY A 4 20.84 -14.31 32.62
C GLY A 4 20.18 -14.94 31.40
N THR A 5 18.94 -14.60 31.16
CA THR A 5 18.24 -14.89 29.92
C THR A 5 18.98 -14.18 28.77
N LYS A 6 19.82 -14.93 28.06
CA LYS A 6 20.39 -14.48 26.77
C LYS A 6 19.23 -14.23 25.83
N THR A 7 18.80 -12.97 25.68
CA THR A 7 17.98 -12.56 24.58
C THR A 7 18.78 -12.83 23.30
N ALA A 8 18.44 -13.91 22.60
CA ALA A 8 19.00 -14.20 21.29
C ALA A 8 18.75 -12.98 20.41
N LYS A 9 19.80 -12.32 19.91
CA LYS A 9 19.72 -11.28 18.90
C LYS A 9 19.08 -11.90 17.66
N VAL A 10 17.78 -11.75 17.52
CA VAL A 10 17.07 -12.25 16.35
C VAL A 10 17.42 -11.36 15.17
N SER A 11 18.06 -11.95 14.18
CA SER A 11 18.45 -11.25 12.96
C SER A 11 17.21 -10.92 12.13
N VAL A 12 16.95 -9.64 11.88
CA VAL A 12 15.90 -9.17 10.98
C VAL A 12 16.02 -9.79 9.57
N TRP A 13 17.21 -10.17 9.17
CA TRP A 13 17.52 -10.74 7.85
C TRP A 13 17.24 -12.25 7.71
N ARG A 14 17.04 -12.97 8.81
CA ARG A 14 16.76 -14.42 8.78
C ARG A 14 15.26 -14.68 8.91
N GLN A 15 14.50 -14.25 7.92
CA GLN A 15 13.05 -14.43 7.89
C GLN A 15 12.64 -15.58 6.96
N PRO A 16 11.50 -16.24 7.21
CA PRO A 16 10.92 -17.23 6.30
C PRO A 16 10.64 -16.63 4.90
N ALA A 17 10.70 -17.44 3.85
CA ALA A 17 10.46 -17.01 2.47
C ALA A 17 9.10 -16.33 2.28
N GLN A 18 8.07 -16.80 3.00
CA GLN A 18 6.74 -16.18 3.00
C GLN A 18 6.74 -14.72 3.51
N VAL A 19 7.56 -14.42 4.52
CA VAL A 19 7.70 -13.04 5.05
C VAL A 19 8.36 -12.15 4.02
N TRP A 20 9.39 -12.64 3.33
CA TRP A 20 10.05 -11.90 2.25
C TRP A 20 9.13 -11.67 1.05
N ALA A 21 8.30 -12.64 0.69
CA ALA A 21 7.32 -12.48 -0.39
C ALA A 21 6.29 -11.38 -0.07
N VAL A 22 5.78 -11.36 1.16
CA VAL A 22 4.82 -10.32 1.58
C VAL A 22 5.52 -8.97 1.73
N ALA A 23 6.76 -8.91 2.27
CA ALA A 23 7.53 -7.67 2.36
C ALA A 23 7.86 -7.09 0.99
N PHE A 24 8.23 -7.91 0.01
CA PHE A 24 8.42 -7.49 -1.38
C PHE A 24 7.13 -6.90 -1.96
N ALA A 25 5.99 -7.57 -1.76
CA ALA A 25 4.71 -7.05 -2.19
C ALA A 25 4.36 -5.72 -1.50
N CYS A 26 4.74 -5.53 -0.22
CA CYS A 26 4.60 -4.25 0.47
C CYS A 26 5.41 -3.13 -0.18
N VAL A 27 6.69 -3.39 -0.53
CA VAL A 27 7.52 -2.40 -1.24
C VAL A 27 6.80 -1.89 -2.49
N ILE A 28 6.24 -2.81 -3.30
CA ILE A 28 5.56 -2.44 -4.55
C ILE A 28 4.23 -1.73 -4.27
N ALA A 29 3.47 -2.16 -3.25
CA ALA A 29 2.22 -1.52 -2.87
C ALA A 29 2.44 -0.06 -2.44
N PHE A 30 3.46 0.19 -1.62
CA PHE A 30 3.83 1.53 -1.19
C PHE A 30 4.47 2.36 -2.31
N MET A 31 5.25 1.73 -3.18
CA MET A 31 5.79 2.36 -4.38
C MET A 31 4.65 2.86 -5.29
N GLY A 32 3.56 2.10 -5.42
CA GLY A 32 2.39 2.49 -6.20
C GLY A 32 1.70 3.77 -5.73
N ILE A 33 1.92 4.19 -4.48
CA ILE A 33 1.44 5.48 -3.96
C ILE A 33 2.24 6.62 -4.59
N GLY A 34 3.56 6.60 -4.46
CA GLY A 34 4.43 7.68 -4.94
C GLY A 34 4.73 7.63 -6.44
N LEU A 35 4.41 6.55 -7.13
CA LEU A 35 4.72 6.34 -8.54
C LEU A 35 3.82 7.15 -9.48
N VAL A 36 2.60 7.50 -9.02
CA VAL A 36 1.63 8.23 -9.83
C VAL A 36 1.78 9.75 -9.70
N ASP A 37 2.27 10.24 -8.56
CA ASP A 37 2.35 11.69 -8.31
C ASP A 37 3.19 12.44 -9.35
N PRO A 38 4.39 11.98 -9.76
CA PRO A 38 5.20 12.65 -10.77
C PRO A 38 4.55 12.72 -12.16
N ILE A 39 3.62 11.79 -12.45
CA ILE A 39 2.95 11.72 -13.75
C ILE A 39 1.58 12.40 -13.80
N LEU A 40 1.08 12.93 -12.68
CA LEU A 40 -0.20 13.65 -12.65
C LEU A 40 -0.29 14.77 -13.70
N PRO A 41 0.74 15.63 -13.88
CA PRO A 41 0.71 16.64 -14.93
C PRO A 41 0.61 16.05 -16.34
N ALA A 42 1.35 14.96 -16.61
CA ALA A 42 1.33 14.29 -17.91
C ALA A 42 -0.02 13.60 -18.19
N ILE A 43 -0.68 13.05 -17.17
CA ILE A 43 -2.05 12.53 -17.31
C ILE A 43 -3.02 13.68 -17.62
N ALA A 44 -2.92 14.79 -16.86
CA ALA A 44 -3.78 15.95 -17.02
C ALA A 44 -3.68 16.52 -18.44
N GLU A 45 -2.47 16.69 -18.95
CA GLU A 45 -2.24 17.17 -20.32
C GLU A 45 -2.77 16.18 -21.38
N SER A 46 -2.44 14.91 -21.23
CA SER A 46 -2.80 13.87 -22.21
C SER A 46 -4.31 13.61 -22.31
N LEU A 47 -5.01 13.66 -21.17
CA LEU A 47 -6.46 13.41 -21.09
C LEU A 47 -7.29 14.69 -21.01
N GLN A 48 -6.67 15.87 -21.15
CA GLN A 48 -7.32 17.19 -21.06
C GLN A 48 -8.10 17.34 -19.74
N ALA A 49 -7.51 16.86 -18.63
CA ALA A 49 -8.13 16.89 -17.32
C ALA A 49 -8.13 18.30 -16.72
N THR A 50 -9.22 18.65 -16.08
CA THR A 50 -9.30 19.85 -15.25
C THR A 50 -8.43 19.71 -13.97
N PRO A 51 -8.07 20.82 -13.31
CA PRO A 51 -7.35 20.74 -12.04
C PRO A 51 -8.06 19.90 -10.98
N VAL A 52 -9.41 19.98 -10.92
CA VAL A 52 -10.21 19.20 -9.97
C VAL A 52 -10.15 17.70 -10.29
N GLU A 53 -10.25 17.31 -11.56
CA GLU A 53 -10.13 15.90 -11.97
C GLU A 53 -8.72 15.36 -11.70
N THR A 54 -7.70 16.19 -11.88
CA THR A 54 -6.31 15.81 -11.56
C THR A 54 -6.14 15.52 -10.07
N GLU A 55 -6.69 16.35 -9.19
CA GLU A 55 -6.71 16.09 -7.76
C GLU A 55 -7.55 14.87 -7.39
N MET A 56 -8.65 14.61 -8.10
CA MET A 56 -9.48 13.43 -7.90
C MET A 56 -8.76 12.11 -8.24
N LEU A 57 -7.79 12.12 -9.14
CA LEU A 57 -6.93 10.96 -9.41
C LEU A 57 -6.23 10.47 -8.14
N PHE A 58 -5.81 11.37 -7.28
CA PHE A 58 -5.16 11.06 -6.02
C PHE A 58 -6.17 10.80 -4.89
N THR A 59 -7.13 11.71 -4.76
CA THR A 59 -8.11 11.71 -3.65
C THR A 59 -9.01 10.47 -3.69
N SER A 60 -9.48 10.03 -4.87
CA SER A 60 -10.35 8.86 -5.00
C SER A 60 -9.70 7.59 -4.45
N TYR A 61 -8.41 7.40 -4.77
CA TYR A 61 -7.62 6.29 -4.27
C TYR A 61 -7.47 6.33 -2.74
N LEU A 62 -7.11 7.48 -2.16
CA LEU A 62 -6.91 7.61 -0.72
C LEU A 62 -8.20 7.45 0.09
N VAL A 63 -9.29 8.07 -0.36
CA VAL A 63 -10.60 8.00 0.31
C VAL A 63 -11.09 6.55 0.33
N VAL A 64 -11.07 5.87 -0.81
CA VAL A 64 -11.52 4.47 -0.86
C VAL A 64 -10.59 3.57 -0.05
N THR A 65 -9.27 3.79 -0.11
CA THR A 65 -8.31 3.03 0.73
C THR A 65 -8.62 3.21 2.21
N GLY A 66 -8.79 4.45 2.67
CA GLY A 66 -9.09 4.74 4.08
C GLY A 66 -10.40 4.13 4.57
N LEU A 67 -11.47 4.26 3.79
CA LEU A 67 -12.78 3.68 4.12
C LEU A 67 -12.74 2.14 4.11
N ALA A 68 -12.09 1.56 3.11
CA ALA A 68 -11.97 0.11 2.98
C ALA A 68 -11.13 -0.51 4.10
N MET A 69 -10.12 0.20 4.63
CA MET A 69 -9.33 -0.28 5.77
C MET A 69 -10.18 -0.54 7.01
N LEU A 70 -11.26 0.21 7.22
CA LEU A 70 -12.18 0.00 8.34
C LEU A 70 -12.89 -1.36 8.31
N VAL A 71 -13.09 -1.90 7.11
CA VAL A 71 -13.79 -3.18 6.92
C VAL A 71 -12.86 -4.36 6.64
N THR A 72 -11.58 -4.11 6.40
CA THR A 72 -10.61 -5.16 6.01
C THR A 72 -10.49 -6.26 7.07
N SER A 73 -10.39 -5.92 8.35
CA SER A 73 -10.30 -6.91 9.43
C SER A 73 -11.55 -7.81 9.49
N TRP A 74 -12.71 -7.24 9.23
CA TRP A 74 -13.97 -7.99 9.16
C TRP A 74 -13.99 -8.96 7.97
N ILE A 75 -13.50 -8.53 6.80
CA ILE A 75 -13.38 -9.39 5.60
C ILE A 75 -12.36 -10.50 5.86
N SER A 76 -11.16 -10.13 6.32
CA SER A 76 -10.05 -11.08 6.56
C SER A 76 -10.41 -12.15 7.59
N SER A 77 -11.20 -11.79 8.62
CA SER A 77 -11.69 -12.75 9.62
C SER A 77 -12.71 -13.77 9.09
N ARG A 78 -13.22 -13.59 7.87
CA ARG A 78 -14.22 -14.48 7.26
C ARG A 78 -13.63 -15.32 6.14
N ILE A 79 -12.84 -14.72 5.25
CA ILE A 79 -12.26 -15.43 4.10
C ILE A 79 -10.83 -15.90 4.33
N GLY A 80 -10.23 -15.49 5.47
CA GLY A 80 -8.87 -15.84 5.84
C GLY A 80 -7.82 -14.87 5.29
N THR A 81 -6.68 -14.83 5.99
CA THR A 81 -5.58 -13.89 5.72
C THR A 81 -5.01 -14.04 4.31
N LYS A 82 -4.70 -15.27 3.88
CA LYS A 82 -4.14 -15.55 2.54
C LYS A 82 -5.10 -15.14 1.42
N ALA A 83 -6.38 -15.47 1.55
CA ALA A 83 -7.38 -15.10 0.54
C ALA A 83 -7.55 -13.58 0.45
N THR A 84 -7.55 -12.87 1.59
CA THR A 84 -7.64 -11.41 1.61
C THR A 84 -6.44 -10.76 0.94
N LEU A 85 -5.21 -11.23 1.23
CA LEU A 85 -3.99 -10.75 0.57
C LEU A 85 -4.04 -10.94 -0.94
N LEU A 86 -4.36 -12.16 -1.40
CA LEU A 86 -4.42 -12.46 -2.82
C LEU A 86 -5.53 -11.68 -3.53
N THR A 87 -6.68 -11.50 -2.89
CA THR A 87 -7.76 -10.65 -3.43
C THR A 87 -7.30 -9.21 -3.55
N GLY A 88 -6.62 -8.66 -2.53
CA GLY A 88 -6.06 -7.32 -2.58
C GLY A 88 -5.07 -7.14 -3.74
N LEU A 89 -4.10 -8.06 -3.87
CA LEU A 89 -3.12 -8.04 -4.97
C LEU A 89 -3.78 -8.18 -6.34
N ALA A 90 -4.75 -9.09 -6.49
CA ALA A 90 -5.49 -9.26 -7.75
C ALA A 90 -6.24 -7.99 -8.14
N LEU A 91 -6.91 -7.33 -7.21
CA LEU A 91 -7.59 -6.05 -7.45
C LEU A 91 -6.60 -4.96 -7.88
N ILE A 92 -5.44 -4.86 -7.23
CA ILE A 92 -4.40 -3.90 -7.61
C ILE A 92 -3.97 -4.15 -9.06
N VAL A 93 -3.65 -5.39 -9.42
CA VAL A 93 -3.23 -5.76 -10.80
C VAL A 93 -4.30 -5.39 -11.82
N VAL A 94 -5.55 -5.78 -11.57
CA VAL A 94 -6.66 -5.55 -12.49
C VAL A 94 -6.92 -4.06 -12.66
N PHE A 95 -7.05 -3.31 -11.57
CA PHE A 95 -7.37 -1.89 -11.65
C PHE A 95 -6.20 -1.03 -12.13
N ALA A 96 -4.93 -1.39 -11.83
CA ALA A 96 -3.78 -0.74 -12.42
C ALA A 96 -3.72 -0.97 -13.95
N LEU A 97 -4.04 -2.18 -14.41
CA LEU A 97 -4.13 -2.47 -15.84
C LEU A 97 -5.26 -1.68 -16.51
N LEU A 98 -6.42 -1.57 -15.88
CA LEU A 98 -7.53 -0.76 -16.39
C LEU A 98 -7.17 0.73 -16.45
N CYS A 99 -6.42 1.26 -15.47
CA CYS A 99 -5.85 2.61 -15.54
C CYS A 99 -4.92 2.77 -16.75
N ALA A 100 -4.00 1.83 -16.95
CA ALA A 100 -3.05 1.87 -18.07
C ALA A 100 -3.74 1.85 -19.46
N LEU A 101 -4.84 1.14 -19.57
CA LEU A 101 -5.61 0.99 -20.82
C LEU A 101 -6.67 2.08 -21.02
N SER A 102 -6.91 2.92 -20.02
CA SER A 102 -7.96 3.93 -20.06
C SER A 102 -7.65 5.05 -21.05
N GLY A 103 -8.74 5.57 -21.63
CA GLY A 103 -8.72 6.73 -22.54
C GLY A 103 -9.43 7.97 -21.98
N SER A 104 -9.97 7.94 -20.76
CA SER A 104 -10.64 9.09 -20.13
C SER A 104 -10.21 9.27 -18.67
N VAL A 105 -10.19 10.51 -18.21
CA VAL A 105 -9.80 10.85 -16.83
C VAL A 105 -10.79 10.27 -15.83
N ASP A 106 -12.08 10.33 -16.08
CA ASP A 106 -13.13 9.78 -15.20
C ASP A 106 -12.96 8.27 -14.98
N ALA A 107 -12.62 7.54 -16.06
CA ALA A 107 -12.35 6.11 -15.94
C ALA A 107 -11.11 5.83 -15.09
N VAL A 108 -10.03 6.61 -15.25
CA VAL A 108 -8.83 6.48 -14.41
C VAL A 108 -9.16 6.79 -12.95
N ILE A 109 -9.93 7.83 -12.65
CA ILE A 109 -10.39 8.17 -11.29
C ILE A 109 -11.15 6.98 -10.68
N GLY A 110 -12.12 6.42 -11.42
CA GLY A 110 -12.90 5.26 -10.96
C GLY A 110 -12.04 4.01 -10.74
N PHE A 111 -11.11 3.73 -11.65
CA PHE A 111 -10.20 2.57 -11.51
C PHE A 111 -9.18 2.76 -10.38
N ARG A 112 -8.72 3.97 -10.12
CA ARG A 112 -7.88 4.27 -8.95
C ARG A 112 -8.63 4.04 -7.64
N ALA A 113 -9.92 4.34 -7.57
CA ALA A 113 -10.75 3.99 -6.42
C ALA A 113 -10.79 2.46 -6.21
N GLY A 114 -10.97 1.68 -7.28
CA GLY A 114 -10.88 0.22 -7.23
C GLY A 114 -9.51 -0.31 -6.81
N TRP A 115 -8.43 0.32 -7.29
CA TRP A 115 -7.07 0.03 -6.84
C TRP A 115 -6.92 0.31 -5.34
N GLY A 116 -7.45 1.44 -4.85
CA GLY A 116 -7.47 1.78 -3.42
C GLY A 116 -8.14 0.71 -2.55
N LEU A 117 -9.22 0.11 -3.02
CA LEU A 117 -9.85 -1.03 -2.34
C LEU A 117 -8.88 -2.23 -2.25
N GLY A 118 -8.23 -2.59 -3.35
CA GLY A 118 -7.22 -3.65 -3.36
C GLY A 118 -6.08 -3.38 -2.38
N ASN A 119 -5.60 -2.12 -2.36
CA ASN A 119 -4.52 -1.68 -1.50
C ASN A 119 -4.89 -1.77 -0.01
N ALA A 120 -6.12 -1.37 0.36
CA ALA A 120 -6.62 -1.49 1.72
C ALA A 120 -6.64 -2.94 2.21
N LEU A 121 -7.17 -3.86 1.39
CA LEU A 121 -7.20 -5.29 1.70
C LEU A 121 -5.79 -5.86 1.87
N PHE A 122 -4.87 -5.48 0.99
CA PHE A 122 -3.50 -5.97 1.02
C PHE A 122 -2.71 -5.41 2.21
N ILE A 123 -2.57 -4.09 2.35
CA ILE A 123 -1.68 -3.45 3.34
C ILE A 123 -2.08 -3.82 4.77
N SER A 124 -3.37 -3.72 5.11
CA SER A 124 -3.84 -4.04 6.46
C SER A 124 -3.59 -5.51 6.83
N THR A 125 -3.72 -6.41 5.85
CA THR A 125 -3.52 -7.85 6.08
C THR A 125 -2.05 -8.25 6.02
N ALA A 126 -1.23 -7.54 5.22
CA ALA A 126 0.19 -7.79 5.07
C ALA A 126 0.95 -7.60 6.39
N LEU A 127 0.68 -6.50 7.11
CA LEU A 127 1.29 -6.26 8.41
C LEU A 127 0.97 -7.41 9.39
N ALA A 128 -0.29 -7.82 9.50
CA ALA A 128 -0.71 -8.92 10.35
C ALA A 128 -0.01 -10.24 9.96
N THR A 129 0.15 -10.50 8.66
CA THR A 129 0.82 -11.70 8.13
C THR A 129 2.32 -11.69 8.47
N ILE A 130 2.99 -10.55 8.28
CA ILE A 130 4.41 -10.41 8.62
C ILE A 130 4.62 -10.61 10.12
N VAL A 131 3.79 -9.97 10.97
CA VAL A 131 3.86 -10.11 12.42
C VAL A 131 3.63 -11.55 12.87
N GLY A 132 2.67 -12.26 12.27
CA GLY A 132 2.34 -13.65 12.60
C GLY A 132 3.37 -14.67 12.13
N ALA A 133 4.11 -14.39 11.05
CA ALA A 133 5.04 -15.32 10.42
C ALA A 133 6.52 -15.02 10.67
N ALA A 134 6.86 -13.82 11.18
CA ALA A 134 8.24 -13.40 11.34
C ALA A 134 8.96 -14.16 12.46
N SER A 135 10.18 -14.56 12.15
CA SER A 135 11.12 -15.09 13.15
C SER A 135 11.72 -13.91 13.92
N GLY A 136 11.41 -13.78 15.21
CA GLY A 136 11.99 -12.70 16.02
C GLY A 136 10.97 -11.76 16.67
N GLY A 137 9.72 -12.14 16.62
CA GLY A 137 8.65 -11.42 17.28
C GLY A 137 8.18 -10.17 16.52
N SER A 138 7.21 -9.50 17.11
CA SER A 138 6.53 -8.35 16.47
C SER A 138 7.46 -7.17 16.16
N ALA A 139 8.49 -6.93 16.97
CA ALA A 139 9.41 -5.81 16.72
C ALA A 139 10.20 -5.97 15.42
N ALA A 140 10.75 -7.18 15.15
CA ALA A 140 11.47 -7.45 13.90
C ALA A 140 10.52 -7.38 12.68
N ALA A 141 9.29 -7.85 12.84
CA ALA A 141 8.25 -7.79 11.82
C ALA A 141 7.90 -6.34 11.45
N ILE A 142 7.70 -5.48 12.45
CA ILE A 142 7.38 -4.06 12.24
C ILE A 142 8.54 -3.34 11.55
N ILE A 143 9.79 -3.57 11.98
CA ILE A 143 10.97 -2.99 11.34
C ILE A 143 11.02 -3.36 9.85
N LEU A 144 10.76 -4.63 9.51
CA LEU A 144 10.76 -5.08 8.11
C LEU A 144 9.63 -4.42 7.30
N TYR A 145 8.46 -4.30 7.88
CA TYR A 145 7.32 -3.65 7.24
C TYR A 145 7.57 -2.15 7.01
N GLU A 146 8.10 -1.45 8.01
CA GLU A 146 8.45 -0.02 7.91
C GLU A 146 9.60 0.21 6.91
N ALA A 147 10.57 -0.70 6.85
CA ALA A 147 11.62 -0.66 5.84
C ALA A 147 11.04 -0.84 4.42
N ALA A 148 10.09 -1.76 4.25
CA ALA A 148 9.39 -1.94 2.97
C ALA A 148 8.59 -0.70 2.57
N LEU A 149 7.90 -0.06 3.53
CA LEU A 149 7.20 1.21 3.34
C LEU A 149 8.16 2.32 2.91
N GLY A 150 9.24 2.52 3.65
CA GLY A 150 10.24 3.55 3.34
C GLY A 150 10.90 3.35 1.97
N LEU A 151 11.27 2.10 1.64
CA LEU A 151 11.82 1.77 0.32
C LEU A 151 10.80 2.02 -0.79
N GLY A 152 9.54 1.63 -0.60
CA GLY A 152 8.48 1.84 -1.58
C GLY A 152 8.27 3.32 -1.87
N ILE A 153 8.12 4.14 -0.84
CA ILE A 153 7.92 5.59 -0.97
C ILE A 153 9.15 6.27 -1.60
N ALA A 154 10.37 5.82 -1.28
CA ALA A 154 11.60 6.40 -1.85
C ALA A 154 11.80 6.04 -3.33
N ILE A 155 11.50 4.79 -3.72
CA ILE A 155 11.71 4.30 -5.10
C ILE A 155 10.55 4.71 -6.01
N GLY A 156 9.34 4.87 -5.46
CA GLY A 156 8.12 5.15 -6.21
C GLY A 156 8.24 6.36 -7.14
N PRO A 157 8.53 7.56 -6.63
CA PRO A 157 8.63 8.77 -7.44
C PRO A 157 9.73 8.68 -8.50
N LEU A 158 10.88 8.08 -8.15
CA LEU A 158 11.99 7.90 -9.09
C LEU A 158 11.60 7.02 -10.29
N LEU A 159 10.99 5.86 -10.02
CA LEU A 159 10.51 4.98 -11.10
C LEU A 159 9.32 5.61 -11.85
N GLY A 160 8.46 6.34 -11.14
CA GLY A 160 7.36 7.08 -11.73
C GLY A 160 7.85 8.12 -12.72
N GLY A 161 8.88 8.88 -12.36
CA GLY A 161 9.53 9.85 -13.24
C GLY A 161 10.13 9.19 -14.47
N ILE A 162 10.99 8.17 -14.30
CA ILE A 162 11.66 7.47 -15.40
C ILE A 162 10.67 6.82 -16.38
N LEU A 163 9.69 6.10 -15.87
CA LEU A 163 8.67 5.45 -16.71
C LEU A 163 7.69 6.45 -17.31
N GLY A 164 7.42 7.54 -16.59
CA GLY A 164 6.53 8.62 -17.01
C GLY A 164 7.08 9.42 -18.19
N GLU A 165 8.39 9.56 -18.32
CA GLU A 165 9.03 10.18 -19.48
C GLU A 165 8.79 9.41 -20.79
N ILE A 166 8.68 8.08 -20.70
CA ILE A 166 8.37 7.25 -21.86
C ILE A 166 6.88 7.37 -22.21
N SER A 167 6.02 7.24 -21.20
CA SER A 167 4.58 7.37 -21.33
C SER A 167 3.95 7.50 -19.94
N TRP A 168 2.94 8.35 -19.79
CA TRP A 168 2.16 8.41 -18.54
C TRP A 168 1.51 7.06 -18.16
N ARG A 169 1.35 6.14 -19.11
CA ARG A 169 0.88 4.77 -18.87
C ARG A 169 1.96 3.84 -18.34
N GLY A 170 3.24 4.17 -18.56
CA GLY A 170 4.40 3.35 -18.17
C GLY A 170 4.39 2.94 -16.70
N PRO A 171 4.23 3.87 -15.75
CA PRO A 171 4.15 3.58 -14.33
C PRO A 171 3.04 2.57 -13.97
N PHE A 172 1.86 2.67 -14.57
CA PHE A 172 0.77 1.72 -14.32
C PHE A 172 1.13 0.30 -14.80
N PHE A 173 1.74 0.16 -15.99
CA PHE A 173 2.23 -1.13 -16.47
C PHE A 173 3.36 -1.68 -15.58
N GLY A 174 4.23 -0.82 -15.06
CA GLY A 174 5.25 -1.19 -14.09
C GLY A 174 4.64 -1.81 -12.83
N VAL A 175 3.60 -1.18 -12.26
CA VAL A 175 2.86 -1.72 -11.12
C VAL A 175 2.21 -3.05 -11.48
N VAL A 176 1.56 -3.18 -12.63
CA VAL A 176 0.94 -4.44 -13.08
C VAL A 176 1.94 -5.58 -13.10
N ALA A 177 3.11 -5.36 -13.72
CA ALA A 177 4.14 -6.39 -13.83
C ALA A 177 4.68 -6.82 -12.46
N LEU A 178 5.06 -5.84 -11.63
CA LEU A 178 5.64 -6.10 -10.32
C LEU A 178 4.61 -6.72 -9.34
N MET A 179 3.36 -6.23 -9.35
CA MET A 179 2.30 -6.79 -8.52
C MET A 179 1.86 -8.18 -8.96
N ALA A 180 1.90 -8.50 -10.26
CA ALA A 180 1.65 -9.85 -10.75
C ALA A 180 2.75 -10.82 -10.25
N ILE A 181 4.02 -10.40 -10.26
CA ILE A 181 5.12 -11.17 -9.66
C ILE A 181 4.89 -11.37 -8.16
N ALA A 182 4.53 -10.30 -7.45
CA ALA A 182 4.22 -10.37 -6.02
C ALA A 182 3.04 -11.29 -5.72
N PHE A 183 1.98 -11.24 -6.54
CA PHE A 183 0.82 -12.13 -6.44
C PHE A 183 1.23 -13.61 -6.55
N ILE A 184 2.03 -13.94 -7.57
CA ILE A 184 2.54 -15.31 -7.77
C ILE A 184 3.42 -15.73 -6.59
N ALA A 185 4.32 -14.85 -6.15
CA ALA A 185 5.21 -15.14 -5.03
C ALA A 185 4.42 -15.41 -3.73
N VAL A 186 3.44 -14.58 -3.41
CA VAL A 186 2.57 -14.78 -2.23
C VAL A 186 1.73 -16.05 -2.38
N MET A 187 1.17 -16.30 -3.56
CA MET A 187 0.37 -17.49 -3.83
C MET A 187 1.15 -18.78 -3.58
N VAL A 188 2.42 -18.83 -4.02
CA VAL A 188 3.29 -20.02 -3.93
C VAL A 188 3.94 -20.15 -2.55
N LEU A 189 4.47 -19.07 -2.00
CA LEU A 189 5.30 -19.08 -0.79
C LEU A 189 4.48 -18.98 0.51
N LEU A 190 3.34 -18.28 0.48
CA LEU A 190 2.51 -18.14 1.66
C LEU A 190 1.69 -19.43 1.83
N ARG A 191 2.07 -20.23 2.81
CA ARG A 191 1.30 -21.41 3.19
C ARG A 191 -0.02 -20.97 3.81
N GLY A 192 -1.15 -21.42 3.24
CA GLY A 192 -2.45 -21.29 3.90
C GLY A 192 -2.44 -22.17 5.15
N GLY A 193 -2.39 -21.57 6.33
CA GLY A 193 -2.67 -22.28 7.56
C GLY A 193 -4.18 -22.38 7.75
N GLU A 194 -4.66 -23.41 8.45
CA GLU A 194 -6.00 -23.43 9.04
C GLU A 194 -6.02 -22.44 10.23
N GLU A 195 -5.88 -21.14 9.94
CA GLU A 195 -6.14 -20.13 10.95
C GLU A 195 -7.64 -20.23 11.27
N LYS A 196 -7.95 -20.69 12.48
CA LYS A 196 -9.30 -20.53 13.03
C LYS A 196 -9.60 -19.04 13.09
N CYS A 197 -10.19 -18.52 12.03
CA CYS A 197 -10.57 -17.13 11.94
C CYS A 197 -11.64 -16.86 13.01
N THR A 198 -11.24 -16.22 14.11
CA THR A 198 -12.23 -15.69 15.06
C THR A 198 -12.91 -14.49 14.40
N PRO A 199 -14.23 -14.54 14.18
CA PRO A 199 -14.93 -13.46 13.51
C PRO A 199 -14.75 -12.13 14.24
N VAL A 200 -14.18 -11.16 13.55
CA VAL A 200 -14.02 -9.79 14.07
C VAL A 200 -15.28 -8.99 13.73
N PRO A 201 -15.91 -8.32 14.71
CA PRO A 201 -17.09 -7.51 14.44
C PRO A 201 -16.69 -6.23 13.67
N LEU A 202 -17.60 -5.73 12.83
CA LEU A 202 -17.40 -4.50 12.06
C LEU A 202 -17.15 -3.27 12.95
N SER A 203 -17.62 -3.32 14.19
CA SER A 203 -17.41 -2.27 15.18
C SER A 203 -16.02 -2.27 15.85
N ALA A 204 -15.16 -3.24 15.53
CA ALA A 204 -13.85 -3.39 16.18
C ALA A 204 -12.96 -2.13 16.06
N PRO A 205 -12.81 -1.48 14.90
CA PRO A 205 -12.01 -0.26 14.77
C PRO A 205 -12.54 0.87 15.67
N PHE A 206 -13.85 1.05 15.70
CA PHE A 206 -14.49 2.09 16.50
C PHE A 206 -14.43 1.81 18.01
N ARG A 207 -14.42 0.53 18.40
CA ARG A 207 -14.19 0.15 19.82
C ARG A 207 -12.76 0.45 20.26
N GLY A 208 -11.78 0.27 19.36
CA GLY A 208 -10.40 0.63 19.62
C GLY A 208 -10.22 2.11 19.95
N LEU A 209 -10.93 3.00 19.24
CA LEU A 209 -10.89 4.45 19.48
C LEU A 209 -11.49 4.90 20.84
N ARG A 210 -12.19 4.02 21.54
CA ARG A 210 -12.65 4.31 22.92
C ARG A 210 -11.52 4.26 23.95
N GLN A 211 -10.39 3.66 23.60
CA GLN A 211 -9.19 3.69 24.45
C GLN A 211 -8.46 5.03 24.25
N PRO A 212 -8.26 5.84 25.30
CA PRO A 212 -7.70 7.20 25.15
C PRO A 212 -6.33 7.21 24.47
N ALA A 213 -5.47 6.25 24.79
CA ALA A 213 -4.14 6.14 24.18
C ALA A 213 -4.21 5.92 22.65
N LEU A 214 -5.12 5.03 22.21
CA LEU A 214 -5.30 4.77 20.78
C LEU A 214 -5.97 5.94 20.07
N ALA A 215 -6.91 6.64 20.73
CA ALA A 215 -7.53 7.84 20.17
C ALA A 215 -6.50 8.96 19.97
N VAL A 216 -5.63 9.22 20.94
CA VAL A 216 -4.56 10.23 20.82
C VAL A 216 -3.59 9.86 19.69
N LEU A 217 -3.17 8.59 19.60
CA LEU A 217 -2.32 8.11 18.51
C LEU A 217 -3.00 8.26 17.14
N ALA A 218 -4.29 7.93 17.05
CA ALA A 218 -5.06 8.07 15.80
C ALA A 218 -5.17 9.53 15.37
N ILE A 219 -5.41 10.46 16.31
CA ILE A 219 -5.45 11.90 16.02
C ILE A 219 -4.07 12.40 15.58
N ALA A 220 -2.99 12.02 16.27
CA ALA A 220 -1.64 12.38 15.90
C ALA A 220 -1.28 11.85 14.50
N ALA A 221 -1.62 10.59 14.20
CA ALA A 221 -1.43 9.99 12.89
C ALA A 221 -2.25 10.69 11.79
N LEU A 222 -3.48 11.13 12.11
CA LEU A 222 -4.32 11.91 11.20
C LEU A 222 -3.62 13.21 10.79
N PHE A 223 -3.19 14.02 11.74
CA PHE A 223 -2.52 15.29 11.44
C PHE A 223 -1.18 15.10 10.72
N TYR A 224 -0.40 14.09 11.11
CA TYR A 224 0.84 13.74 10.43
C TYR A 224 0.58 13.37 8.96
N ASN A 225 -0.38 12.49 8.69
CA ASN A 225 -0.70 12.06 7.33
C ASN A 225 -1.31 13.20 6.50
N VAL A 226 -2.17 14.03 7.07
CA VAL A 226 -2.69 15.22 6.36
C VAL A 226 -1.54 16.12 5.93
N GLY A 227 -0.60 16.44 6.83
CA GLY A 227 0.57 17.27 6.48
C GLY A 227 1.44 16.60 5.41
N PHE A 228 1.71 15.30 5.54
CA PHE A 228 2.53 14.55 4.60
C PHE A 228 1.90 14.51 3.19
N PHE A 229 0.63 14.13 3.09
CA PHE A 229 -0.03 14.02 1.78
C PHE A 229 -0.35 15.36 1.14
N VAL A 230 -0.62 16.41 1.91
CA VAL A 230 -0.74 17.78 1.37
C VAL A 230 0.59 18.22 0.78
N LEU A 231 1.71 18.01 1.48
CA LEU A 231 3.02 18.33 0.95
C LEU A 231 3.31 17.55 -0.34
N LEU A 232 3.05 16.26 -0.35
CA LEU A 232 3.29 15.39 -1.49
C LEU A 232 2.45 15.79 -2.71
N ALA A 233 1.16 16.07 -2.52
CA ALA A 233 0.24 16.44 -3.60
C ALA A 233 0.53 17.85 -4.18
N PHE A 234 0.95 18.80 -3.36
CA PHE A 234 1.20 20.17 -3.81
C PHE A 234 2.62 20.43 -4.30
N SER A 235 3.62 19.67 -3.86
CA SER A 235 5.03 19.90 -4.24
C SER A 235 5.31 19.87 -5.75
N PRO A 236 4.65 19.08 -6.59
CA PRO A 236 4.90 19.07 -8.02
C PRO A 236 4.56 20.37 -8.75
N PHE A 237 3.53 21.08 -8.28
CA PHE A 237 3.00 22.25 -8.99
C PHE A 237 3.88 23.52 -8.88
N PRO A 238 4.36 23.95 -7.67
CA PRO A 238 5.16 25.16 -7.56
C PRO A 238 6.61 25.01 -8.00
N LEU A 239 7.15 23.79 -8.06
CA LEU A 239 8.56 23.57 -8.38
C LEU A 239 8.87 23.63 -9.86
N GLY A 240 7.89 23.45 -10.75
CA GLY A 240 8.05 23.57 -12.21
C GLY A 240 9.05 22.57 -12.80
N PHE A 241 9.46 21.56 -12.06
CA PHE A 241 10.35 20.50 -12.53
C PHE A 241 9.57 19.50 -13.38
N GLY A 242 10.22 18.90 -14.40
CA GLY A 242 9.67 17.76 -15.11
C GLY A 242 9.54 16.54 -14.20
N ALA A 243 8.87 15.47 -14.69
CA ALA A 243 8.59 14.26 -13.90
C ALA A 243 9.83 13.68 -13.18
N MET A 244 10.99 13.69 -13.83
CA MET A 244 12.25 13.24 -13.24
C MET A 244 12.82 14.18 -12.17
N GLY A 245 12.53 15.49 -12.25
CA GLY A 245 12.98 16.47 -11.25
C GLY A 245 12.10 16.49 -10.00
N ILE A 246 10.91 15.88 -10.05
CA ILE A 246 9.98 15.76 -8.92
C ILE A 246 10.22 14.46 -8.15
N GLY A 247 10.61 13.38 -8.85
CA GLY A 247 10.98 12.08 -8.26
C GLY A 247 12.38 12.11 -7.68
#